data_b6cbb973c470a66435600dafcc1b8c19
#
_entry.id   b6cbb973c470a66435600dafcc1b8c19
#
_cell.length_a   1.000
_cell.length_b   1.000
_cell.length_c   1.000
_cell.angle_alpha   90.00
_cell.angle_beta   90.00
_cell.angle_gamma   90.00
#
_symmetry.space_group_name_H-M   'P 1'
#
loop_
_entity.id
_entity.type
_entity.pdbx_description
1 polymer ?
#
loop_
_entity_poly.entity_id
_entity_poly.type
_entity_poly.pdbx_seq_one_letter_code
_entity_poly.pdbx_strand_id
1 'polypeptide(L)'
;MGIREPMETPSPASPSRFLIVTLGGRYLALDAESICGLLTFEEAGNDKDPMIHGIMYGAINLADRLSLPNDRGGANTRIVLLSKREMRGSVRVTTVEGLLELSPSQVLPLPMQFCGPERYWYQGMMLFAKSIALVLNATWVLNEEGSG
;
A
#
# COMPACT_ATOMS: atom_id res chain seq x y z
N MET A 1 -0.03 -39.11 -13.11
CA MET A 1 -0.08 -38.72 -12.91
C MET A 1 -0.30 -37.83 -12.87
N GLY A 2 -0.47 -37.37 -12.77
CA GLY A 2 -0.50 -36.52 -12.55
C GLY A 2 -0.81 -35.70 -12.31
N ILE A 3 -0.80 -35.70 -12.19
CA ILE A 3 -1.09 -35.01 -11.81
C ILE A 3 -0.92 -34.14 -11.43
N ARG A 4 -0.61 -33.87 -11.39
CA ARG A 4 -0.39 -33.00 -10.91
C ARG A 4 -0.53 -32.02 -11.20
N GLU A 5 -0.48 -31.67 -11.71
CA GLU A 5 -0.52 -30.85 -12.01
C GLU A 5 -1.14 -29.99 -11.80
N PRO A 6 -1.60 -30.08 -11.55
CA PRO A 6 -2.38 -29.16 -11.32
C PRO A 6 -2.03 -28.27 -10.49
N MET A 7 -1.61 -28.46 -9.96
CA MET A 7 -1.36 -27.83 -9.07
C MET A 7 -0.76 -26.72 -9.32
N GLU A 8 -0.16 -26.67 -9.89
CA GLU A 8 0.47 -25.70 -9.99
C GLU A 8 -0.08 -24.69 -10.57
N THR A 9 -0.69 -24.71 -11.17
CA THR A 9 -1.13 -23.73 -11.77
C THR A 9 -1.93 -22.91 -11.15
N PRO A 10 -2.45 -23.03 -10.48
CA PRO A 10 -3.19 -22.28 -9.80
C PRO A 10 -2.89 -21.00 -9.51
N SER A 11 -1.96 -20.58 -9.76
CA SER A 11 -1.68 -19.32 -9.46
C SER A 11 -2.70 -18.28 -9.66
N PRO A 12 -3.46 -18.24 -10.71
CA PRO A 12 -4.44 -17.18 -10.91
C PRO A 12 -5.48 -17.14 -9.83
N ALA A 13 -5.68 -18.24 -9.16
CA ALA A 13 -6.68 -18.28 -8.12
C ALA A 13 -6.10 -18.03 -6.75
N SER A 14 -4.82 -17.83 -6.64
CA SER A 14 -4.21 -17.61 -5.34
C SER A 14 -4.64 -16.29 -4.76
N PRO A 15 -5.01 -16.24 -3.50
CA PRO A 15 -5.39 -14.98 -2.90
C PRO A 15 -4.20 -14.08 -2.68
N SER A 16 -4.47 -12.80 -2.64
CA SER A 16 -3.50 -11.79 -2.30
C SER A 16 -3.88 -11.17 -0.98
N ARG A 17 -2.91 -10.68 -0.25
CA ARG A 17 -3.17 -10.04 1.02
C ARG A 17 -2.87 -8.57 0.91
N PHE A 18 -3.72 -7.79 1.55
CA PHE A 18 -3.61 -6.34 1.52
C PHE A 18 -3.73 -5.78 2.92
N LEU A 19 -2.89 -4.84 3.23
CA LEU A 19 -3.02 -4.10 4.47
C LEU A 19 -3.91 -2.91 4.19
N ILE A 20 -4.99 -2.78 4.94
CA ILE A 20 -5.93 -1.68 4.75
C ILE A 20 -5.59 -0.59 5.74
N VAL A 21 -5.37 0.61 5.22
CA VAL A 21 -5.00 1.76 6.03
C VAL A 21 -5.91 2.92 5.68
N THR A 22 -5.93 3.95 6.50
CA THR A 22 -6.59 5.19 6.15
C THR A 22 -5.55 6.28 6.04
N LEU A 23 -5.81 7.20 5.15
CA LEU A 23 -4.95 8.36 4.95
C LEU A 23 -5.82 9.47 4.39
N GLY A 24 -5.87 10.59 5.10
CA GLY A 24 -6.67 11.71 4.65
C GLY A 24 -8.12 11.37 4.46
N GLY A 25 -8.64 10.48 5.27
CA GLY A 25 -10.04 10.09 5.17
C GLY A 25 -10.35 9.06 4.11
N ARG A 26 -9.35 8.52 3.44
CA ARG A 26 -9.57 7.55 2.37
C ARG A 26 -9.00 6.20 2.78
N TYR A 27 -9.70 5.13 2.40
CA TYR A 27 -9.18 3.79 2.62
C TYR A 27 -8.24 3.44 1.47
N LEU A 28 -7.07 2.93 1.82
CA LEU A 28 -6.09 2.49 0.83
C LEU A 28 -5.69 1.06 1.15
N ALA A 29 -5.46 0.28 0.11
CA ALA A 29 -5.01 -1.09 0.28
C ALA A 29 -3.59 -1.20 -0.22
N LEU A 30 -2.70 -1.71 0.62
CA LEU A 30 -1.30 -1.87 0.29
C LEU A 30 -1.00 -3.35 0.14
N ASP A 31 -0.36 -3.72 -0.96
CA ASP A 31 0.00 -5.12 -1.18
C ASP A 31 0.93 -5.56 -0.06
N ALA A 32 0.52 -6.59 0.68
CA ALA A 32 1.28 -7.04 1.83
C ALA A 32 2.69 -7.50 1.43
N GLU A 33 2.86 -7.96 0.20
CA GLU A 33 4.19 -8.39 -0.22
C GLU A 33 5.15 -7.23 -0.38
N SER A 34 4.66 -6.02 -0.47
CA SER A 34 5.53 -4.86 -0.57
C SER A 34 5.84 -4.27 0.79
N ILE A 35 5.27 -4.82 1.86
CA ILE A 35 5.45 -4.27 3.20
C ILE A 35 6.50 -5.06 3.92
N CYS A 36 7.52 -4.39 4.41
CA CYS A 36 8.57 -5.06 5.16
C CYS A 36 8.61 -4.64 6.62
N GLY A 37 7.74 -3.77 7.05
CA GLY A 37 7.68 -3.41 8.46
C GLY A 37 6.60 -2.41 8.74
N LEU A 38 6.27 -2.29 10.01
CA LEU A 38 5.24 -1.39 10.47
C LEU A 38 5.73 -0.82 11.79
N LEU A 39 5.86 0.49 11.85
CA LEU A 39 6.42 1.15 13.02
C LEU A 39 5.43 2.12 13.61
N THR A 40 5.50 2.31 14.91
CA THR A 40 4.79 3.43 15.51
C THR A 40 5.53 4.69 15.15
N PHE A 41 4.88 5.83 15.37
CA PHE A 41 5.48 7.11 15.05
C PHE A 41 6.78 7.30 15.87
N GLU A 42 6.75 6.84 17.10
CA GLU A 42 7.94 6.97 17.95
C GLU A 42 9.07 6.09 17.49
N GLU A 43 8.76 4.87 17.08
CA GLU A 43 9.79 3.96 16.62
C GLU A 43 10.47 4.46 15.36
N ALA A 44 9.74 5.21 14.55
CA ALA A 44 10.30 5.72 13.31
C ALA A 44 11.19 6.92 13.51
N GLY A 45 11.22 7.49 14.71
CA GLY A 45 12.09 8.63 14.96
C GLY A 45 11.52 9.93 14.49
N ASN A 46 10.23 10.05 14.53
CA ASN A 46 9.50 11.24 14.13
C ASN A 46 9.75 11.49 12.66
N ASP A 47 9.93 12.57 12.21
CA ASP A 47 9.96 12.91 10.84
C ASP A 47 11.16 12.46 10.08
N LYS A 48 12.06 11.73 10.64
CA LYS A 48 13.25 11.36 9.93
C LYS A 48 13.03 10.10 9.11
N ASP A 49 13.94 9.87 8.18
CA ASP A 49 13.91 8.65 7.41
C ASP A 49 14.22 7.48 8.33
N PRO A 50 13.33 6.53 8.50
CA PRO A 50 13.62 5.40 9.37
C PRO A 50 14.76 4.57 8.85
N MET A 51 15.59 4.08 9.77
CA MET A 51 16.68 3.20 9.40
C MET A 51 16.54 1.94 10.22
N ILE A 52 16.32 0.82 9.56
CA ILE A 52 16.09 -0.45 10.21
C ILE A 52 17.13 -1.43 9.73
N HIS A 53 17.87 -2.01 10.67
CA HIS A 53 18.92 -2.97 10.35
C HIS A 53 19.92 -2.40 9.32
N GLY A 54 20.23 -1.12 9.45
CA GLY A 54 21.18 -0.49 8.55
C GLY A 54 20.63 -0.09 7.21
N ILE A 55 19.36 -0.28 6.98
CA ILE A 55 18.74 0.08 5.71
C ILE A 55 17.86 1.30 5.92
N MET A 56 18.07 2.32 5.10
CA MET A 56 17.28 3.52 5.20
C MET A 56 16.04 3.44 4.32
N TYR A 57 14.90 3.80 4.89
CA TYR A 57 13.64 3.84 4.16
C TYR A 57 13.24 5.30 4.05
N GLY A 58 13.49 5.89 2.90
CA GLY A 58 13.24 7.31 2.72
C GLY A 58 11.79 7.67 2.95
N ALA A 59 11.56 8.76 3.65
CA ALA A 59 10.20 9.19 3.96
C ALA A 59 9.53 9.75 2.72
N ILE A 60 8.31 9.27 2.44
CA ILE A 60 7.52 9.71 1.32
C ILE A 60 6.24 10.32 1.85
N ASN A 61 5.94 11.55 1.45
CA ASN A 61 4.70 12.18 1.87
C ASN A 61 3.59 11.70 0.95
N LEU A 62 3.00 10.57 1.32
CA LEU A 62 2.00 9.94 0.48
C LEU A 62 0.75 10.78 0.35
N ALA A 63 0.33 11.44 1.43
CA ALA A 63 -0.86 12.26 1.35
C ALA A 63 -0.69 13.36 0.31
N ASP A 64 0.48 13.96 0.28
CA ASP A 64 0.73 15.01 -0.67
C ASP A 64 0.72 14.47 -2.10
N ARG A 65 1.33 13.33 -2.31
CA ARG A 65 1.39 12.73 -3.64
C ARG A 65 0.02 12.30 -4.15
N LEU A 66 -0.88 11.94 -3.24
CA LEU A 66 -2.22 11.53 -3.62
C LEU A 66 -3.23 12.67 -3.54
N SER A 67 -2.76 13.87 -3.24
CA SER A 67 -3.63 15.04 -3.11
C SER A 67 -4.68 14.84 -2.02
N LEU A 68 -4.27 14.28 -0.93
CA LEU A 68 -5.13 14.05 0.21
C LEU A 68 -4.76 14.99 1.35
N PRO A 69 -5.69 15.29 2.25
CA PRO A 69 -5.35 16.13 3.38
C PRO A 69 -4.28 15.47 4.24
N ASN A 70 -3.38 16.29 4.78
CA ASN A 70 -2.39 15.79 5.70
C ASN A 70 -2.94 15.78 7.11
N ASP A 71 -2.65 14.70 7.83
CA ASP A 71 -3.07 14.59 9.21
C ASP A 71 -1.92 14.94 10.10
N ARG A 72 -2.23 15.30 11.33
CA ARG A 72 -1.19 15.58 12.28
C ARG A 72 -0.56 14.37 12.85
N GLY A 73 -1.17 13.25 12.71
CA GLY A 73 -0.68 12.06 13.35
C GLY A 73 -1.21 11.98 14.77
N GLY A 74 -1.11 10.84 15.36
CA GLY A 74 -1.60 10.60 16.71
C GLY A 74 -1.22 9.22 17.14
N ALA A 75 -1.91 8.73 18.16
CA ALA A 75 -1.56 7.44 18.74
C ALA A 75 -1.74 6.30 17.76
N ASN A 76 -2.64 6.44 16.80
CA ASN A 76 -2.90 5.37 15.85
C ASN A 76 -2.11 5.49 14.57
N THR A 77 -1.33 6.55 14.43
CA THR A 77 -0.51 6.75 13.24
C THR A 77 0.57 5.69 13.18
N ARG A 78 0.81 5.20 11.99
CA ARG A 78 1.85 4.19 11.78
C ARG A 78 2.69 4.56 10.59
N ILE A 79 3.91 4.07 10.59
CA ILE A 79 4.82 4.24 9.46
C ILE A 79 4.94 2.88 8.81
N VAL A 80 4.61 2.80 7.54
CA VAL A 80 4.69 1.54 6.81
C VAL A 80 5.95 1.54 5.99
N LEU A 81 6.78 0.52 6.18
CA LEU A 81 8.01 0.39 5.42
C LEU A 81 7.73 -0.42 4.18
N LEU A 82 8.03 0.15 3.04
CA LEU A 82 7.75 -0.46 1.76
C LEU A 82 9.04 -0.82 1.04
N SER A 83 9.01 -1.94 0.36
CA SER A 83 10.13 -2.37 -0.45
C SER A 83 9.59 -3.13 -1.65
N LYS A 84 10.05 -2.77 -2.83
CA LYS A 84 9.68 -3.49 -4.03
C LYS A 84 10.86 -3.45 -4.98
N ARG A 85 11.31 -4.63 -5.36
CA ARG A 85 12.53 -4.74 -6.16
C ARG A 85 13.65 -4.13 -5.34
N GLU A 86 14.29 -3.11 -5.80
CA GLU A 86 15.35 -2.51 -5.01
C GLU A 86 14.98 -1.14 -4.51
N MET A 87 13.71 -0.78 -4.64
CA MET A 87 13.26 0.51 -4.16
C MET A 87 12.70 0.37 -2.75
N ARG A 88 12.98 1.33 -1.91
CA ARG A 88 12.53 1.31 -0.53
C ARG A 88 12.04 2.68 -0.12
N GLY A 89 11.07 2.70 0.76
CA GLY A 89 10.54 3.95 1.28
C GLY A 89 9.66 3.72 2.46
N SER A 90 9.25 4.80 3.10
CA SER A 90 8.34 4.72 4.22
C SER A 90 7.22 5.73 4.01
N VAL A 91 6.00 5.33 4.38
CA VAL A 91 4.85 6.22 4.26
C VAL A 91 4.14 6.26 5.59
N ARG A 92 3.64 7.44 5.94
CA ARG A 92 2.88 7.60 7.17
C ARG A 92 1.41 7.45 6.84
N VAL A 93 0.70 6.65 7.61
CA VAL A 93 -0.73 6.46 7.43
C VAL A 93 -1.43 6.83 8.72
N THR A 94 -2.69 7.25 8.61
CA THR A 94 -3.44 7.71 9.77
C THR A 94 -3.75 6.54 10.69
N THR A 95 -4.24 5.44 10.13
CA THR A 95 -4.52 4.25 10.93
C THR A 95 -4.28 3.02 10.10
N VAL A 96 -4.13 1.89 10.78
CA VAL A 96 -4.10 0.57 10.14
C VAL A 96 -5.37 -0.14 10.54
N GLU A 97 -6.19 -0.52 9.55
CA GLU A 97 -7.48 -1.11 9.81
C GLU A 97 -7.47 -2.63 9.86
N GLY A 98 -6.56 -3.24 9.15
CA GLY A 98 -6.49 -4.69 9.17
C GLY A 98 -5.83 -5.25 7.94
N LEU A 99 -5.75 -6.58 7.92
CA LEU A 99 -5.14 -7.31 6.82
C LEU A 99 -6.23 -8.17 6.20
N LEU A 100 -6.41 -8.03 4.89
CA LEU A 100 -7.43 -8.77 4.17
C LEU A 100 -6.82 -9.68 3.15
N GLU A 101 -7.44 -10.84 2.96
CA GLU A 101 -7.03 -11.76 1.92
C GLU A 101 -8.15 -11.80 0.90
N LEU A 102 -7.84 -11.52 -0.34
CA LEU A 102 -8.83 -11.44 -1.41
C LEU A 102 -8.40 -12.29 -2.59
N SER A 103 -9.36 -12.91 -3.24
CA SER A 103 -9.08 -13.58 -4.49
C SER A 103 -8.96 -12.52 -5.59
N PRO A 104 -8.35 -12.86 -6.73
CA PRO A 104 -8.18 -11.87 -7.79
C PRO A 104 -9.49 -11.27 -8.27
N SER A 105 -10.57 -12.04 -8.24
CA SER A 105 -11.84 -11.53 -8.73
C SER A 105 -12.44 -10.48 -7.82
N GLN A 106 -11.94 -10.35 -6.61
CA GLN A 106 -12.47 -9.36 -5.67
C GLN A 106 -11.77 -8.01 -5.80
N VAL A 107 -10.71 -7.95 -6.59
CA VAL A 107 -10.04 -6.69 -6.86
C VAL A 107 -10.54 -6.23 -8.22
N LEU A 108 -11.24 -5.12 -8.25
CA LEU A 108 -11.92 -4.63 -9.43
C LEU A 108 -11.12 -3.55 -10.13
N PRO A 109 -11.31 -3.39 -11.42
CA PRO A 109 -10.60 -2.30 -12.12
C PRO A 109 -11.10 -0.94 -11.65
N LEU A 110 -10.29 0.07 -11.86
CA LEU A 110 -10.68 1.43 -11.51
C LEU A 110 -11.83 1.87 -12.40
N PRO A 111 -12.75 2.66 -11.84
CA PRO A 111 -13.83 3.20 -12.67
C PRO A 111 -13.29 4.12 -13.75
N MET A 112 -14.08 4.32 -14.79
CA MET A 112 -13.64 5.12 -15.92
C MET A 112 -13.43 6.57 -15.57
N GLN A 113 -14.04 7.06 -14.53
CA GLN A 113 -13.83 8.43 -14.16
C GLN A 113 -12.41 8.69 -13.61
N PHE A 114 -11.66 7.63 -13.35
CA PHE A 114 -10.27 7.80 -12.99
C PHE A 114 -9.47 7.88 -14.28
N CYS A 115 -9.54 9.02 -14.96
CA CYS A 115 -8.89 9.15 -16.24
C CYS A 115 -7.69 10.08 -16.24
N GLY A 116 -7.37 10.68 -15.14
CA GLY A 116 -6.20 11.54 -15.03
C GLY A 116 -5.00 10.76 -14.52
N PRO A 117 -4.04 11.45 -13.92
CA PRO A 117 -2.86 10.77 -13.39
C PRO A 117 -3.18 9.75 -12.34
N GLU A 118 -4.35 9.84 -11.71
CA GLU A 118 -4.73 8.87 -10.69
C GLU A 118 -4.73 7.45 -11.22
N ARG A 119 -4.87 7.27 -12.51
CA ARG A 119 -4.87 5.92 -13.07
C ARG A 119 -3.56 5.19 -12.80
N TYR A 120 -2.49 5.94 -12.58
CA TYR A 120 -1.21 5.32 -12.29
C TYR A 120 -0.94 5.18 -10.81
N TRP A 121 -1.70 5.89 -9.99
CA TRP A 121 -1.54 5.81 -8.54
C TRP A 121 -2.13 4.54 -7.98
N TYR A 122 -3.21 4.05 -8.59
CA TYR A 122 -3.96 2.93 -8.06
C TYR A 122 -4.03 1.81 -9.09
N GLN A 123 -4.04 0.58 -8.60
CA GLN A 123 -4.12 -0.58 -9.45
C GLN A 123 -5.53 -1.13 -9.56
N GLY A 124 -6.42 -0.70 -8.71
CA GLY A 124 -7.78 -1.22 -8.70
C GLY A 124 -8.49 -0.77 -7.45
N MET A 125 -9.59 -1.40 -7.15
CA MET A 125 -10.37 -1.06 -5.97
C MET A 125 -10.98 -2.32 -5.38
N MET A 126 -11.41 -2.25 -4.13
CA MET A 126 -12.05 -3.36 -3.46
C MET A 126 -13.02 -2.82 -2.43
N LEU A 127 -13.92 -3.66 -1.96
CA LEU A 127 -14.86 -3.26 -0.93
C LEU A 127 -14.25 -3.52 0.43
N PHE A 128 -14.42 -2.58 1.33
CA PHE A 128 -13.96 -2.73 2.71
C PHE A 128 -14.89 -1.93 3.61
N ALA A 129 -15.46 -2.59 4.62
CA ALA A 129 -16.29 -1.92 5.62
C ALA A 129 -17.36 -1.06 4.98
N LYS A 130 -18.02 -1.60 3.97
CA LYS A 130 -19.10 -0.91 3.25
C LYS A 130 -18.61 0.33 2.52
N SER A 131 -17.33 0.42 2.31
CA SER A 131 -16.73 1.52 1.56
C SER A 131 -15.83 0.94 0.49
N ILE A 132 -15.17 1.81 -0.24
CA ILE A 132 -14.25 1.40 -1.27
C ILE A 132 -12.85 1.73 -0.82
N ALA A 133 -11.96 0.75 -0.92
CA ALA A 133 -10.54 0.98 -0.70
C ALA A 133 -9.85 0.92 -2.05
N LEU A 134 -8.94 1.85 -2.28
CA LEU A 134 -8.20 1.89 -3.54
C LEU A 134 -6.87 1.19 -3.36
N VAL A 135 -6.56 0.30 -4.30
CA VAL A 135 -5.32 -0.48 -4.22
C VAL A 135 -4.19 0.38 -4.74
N LEU A 136 -3.26 0.69 -3.84
CA LEU A 136 -2.17 1.59 -4.17
C LEU A 136 -1.12 0.90 -5.01
N ASN A 137 -0.58 1.63 -5.97
CA ASN A 137 0.47 1.09 -6.83
C ASN A 137 1.81 1.32 -6.15
N ALA A 138 2.36 0.29 -5.51
CA ALA A 138 3.59 0.43 -4.74
C ALA A 138 4.76 0.86 -5.61
N THR A 139 4.82 0.39 -6.84
CA THR A 139 5.90 0.78 -7.72
C THR A 139 5.86 2.29 -7.98
N TRP A 140 4.67 2.83 -8.18
CA TRP A 140 4.54 4.27 -8.37
C TRP A 140 4.94 5.05 -7.13
N VAL A 141 4.53 4.54 -5.95
CA VAL A 141 4.85 5.21 -4.70
C VAL A 141 6.35 5.29 -4.49
N LEU A 142 7.04 4.20 -4.79
CA LEU A 142 8.47 4.14 -4.51
C LEU A 142 9.33 4.76 -5.60
N ASN A 143 8.75 5.05 -6.74
CA ASN A 143 9.50 5.60 -7.85
C ASN A 143 9.48 7.12 -7.79
N GLU A 144 10.37 7.68 -6.98
CA GLU A 144 10.37 9.10 -6.78
C GLU A 144 10.69 9.86 -8.04
N GLU A 145 11.52 9.30 -8.87
CA GLU A 145 11.86 10.02 -10.06
C GLU A 145 10.70 10.15 -10.97
N GLY A 146 9.86 9.15 -11.03
CA GLY A 146 8.73 9.21 -11.88
C GLY A 146 7.73 10.26 -11.46
N SER A 147 7.81 10.67 -10.22
CA SER A 147 6.86 11.65 -9.74
C SER A 147 7.34 13.06 -10.00
N GLY A 148 8.58 13.16 -10.30
CA GLY A 148 9.21 14.48 -10.49
C GLY A 148 8.63 15.20 -11.65
#